data_6f69a097f2535a3a2202bab313da2aaa
#
_entry.id   6f69a097f2535a3a2202bab313da2aaa
#
_cell.length_a   1.000
_cell.length_b   1.000
_cell.length_c   1.000
_cell.angle_alpha   90.00
_cell.angle_beta   90.00
_cell.angle_gamma   90.00
#
_symmetry.space_group_name_H-M   'P 1'
#
loop_
_entity.id
_entity.type
_entity.pdbx_description
1 polymer ?
#
loop_
_entity_poly.entity_id
_entity_poly.type
_entity_poly.pdbx_seq_one_letter_code
_entity_poly.pdbx_strand_id
1 'polypeptide(L)'
;VCAGIGAARDAGGGLRYDRPMKKSKKKKSDNTVQPDKLGKSAYADMLEPLQLALNDMARWLQHTGKRLVIVFEGRDTAGKGGVIGAIAETLNPRQCKIVALAKPSDRERSQWYFQRYAAHLPAAGEIVLLDRSWYNRAGVERVMGYCTEAEAKTFLQQTPVFEQLLVDDGILLFKYWLTVDQERQEERFADRLGDPLKRWKLSPVDLQARSKYAEYGRARDTMLRATHTPHAPWTLVDFN
;
A
#
# COMPACT_ATOMS: atom_id res chain seq x y z
N VAL A 1 -29.70 14.04 31.50
CA VAL A 1 -30.09 14.86 32.64
C VAL A 1 -29.41 16.20 32.49
N CYS A 2 -30.27 17.24 32.36
CA CYS A 2 -29.93 18.63 32.20
C CYS A 2 -29.36 19.26 33.46
N ALA A 3 -28.59 20.34 33.32
CA ALA A 3 -28.58 21.61 34.04
C ALA A 3 -27.20 22.26 33.86
N GLY A 4 -27.00 23.52 33.62
CA GLY A 4 -27.84 24.67 33.69
C GLY A 4 -26.95 25.91 33.51
N ILE A 5 -27.48 26.87 32.87
CA ILE A 5 -26.92 28.17 32.48
C ILE A 5 -26.77 29.06 33.72
N GLY A 6 -25.69 29.82 33.81
CA GLY A 6 -25.54 30.92 34.77
C GLY A 6 -24.77 32.07 34.14
N ALA A 7 -25.51 33.04 33.62
CA ALA A 7 -24.97 34.34 33.19
C ALA A 7 -24.91 35.33 34.38
N ALA A 8 -23.80 36.04 34.52
CA ALA A 8 -23.74 37.28 35.30
C ALA A 8 -23.10 38.36 34.46
N ARG A 9 -23.88 39.41 34.22
CA ARG A 9 -23.39 40.69 33.68
C ARG A 9 -22.88 41.54 34.85
N ASP A 10 -21.77 42.24 34.60
CA ASP A 10 -21.61 43.51 35.28
C ASP A 10 -20.89 44.54 34.37
N ALA A 11 -21.31 45.76 34.56
CA ALA A 11 -21.04 46.90 33.71
C ALA A 11 -19.80 47.69 34.15
N GLY A 12 -19.07 48.28 33.21
CA GLY A 12 -18.07 49.28 33.57
C GLY A 12 -17.01 49.44 32.46
N GLY A 13 -17.11 50.55 31.70
CA GLY A 13 -16.32 50.89 30.53
C GLY A 13 -14.84 51.10 30.76
N GLY A 14 -14.09 50.96 29.69
CA GLY A 14 -12.69 51.32 29.59
C GLY A 14 -11.98 50.58 28.48
N LEU A 15 -11.90 51.18 27.28
CA LEU A 15 -11.02 50.75 26.20
C LEU A 15 -9.57 50.85 26.63
N ARG A 16 -8.90 49.68 26.77
CA ARG A 16 -7.45 49.62 26.79
C ARG A 16 -6.97 48.71 25.64
N TYR A 17 -6.25 49.33 24.74
CA TYR A 17 -5.46 48.62 23.71
C TYR A 17 -4.37 47.78 24.40
N ASP A 18 -4.54 46.48 24.41
CA ASP A 18 -3.49 45.55 24.85
C ASP A 18 -2.62 45.17 23.66
N ARG A 19 -1.31 45.32 23.87
CA ARG A 19 -0.26 44.94 22.92
C ARG A 19 -0.30 43.44 22.60
N PRO A 20 0.01 43.01 21.35
CA PRO A 20 0.06 41.63 21.02
C PRO A 20 1.23 40.95 21.76
N MET A 21 0.90 39.98 22.61
CA MET A 21 1.89 39.09 23.23
C MET A 21 2.63 38.30 22.17
N LYS A 22 3.98 38.40 22.19
CA LYS A 22 4.87 37.58 21.39
C LYS A 22 4.61 36.10 21.68
N LYS A 23 4.05 35.37 20.71
CA LYS A 23 3.96 33.92 20.75
C LYS A 23 5.37 33.35 20.80
N SER A 24 5.76 32.80 21.96
CA SER A 24 6.97 32.01 22.09
C SER A 24 6.81 30.76 21.20
N LYS A 25 7.66 30.64 20.19
CA LYS A 25 7.79 29.43 19.41
C LYS A 25 8.36 28.34 20.33
N LYS A 26 7.51 27.48 20.90
CA LYS A 26 7.94 26.20 21.43
C LYS A 26 8.48 25.40 20.26
N LYS A 27 9.80 25.29 20.16
CA LYS A 27 10.47 24.25 19.35
C LYS A 27 10.01 22.91 19.94
N LYS A 28 9.11 22.21 19.24
CA LYS A 28 8.97 20.78 19.41
C LYS A 28 10.27 20.19 18.89
N SER A 29 11.10 19.67 19.75
CA SER A 29 12.16 18.76 19.40
C SER A 29 11.50 17.43 19.08
N ASP A 30 11.11 17.23 17.82
CA ASP A 30 10.86 15.89 17.29
C ASP A 30 12.25 15.23 17.17
N ASN A 31 12.65 14.54 18.23
CA ASN A 31 13.74 13.58 18.18
C ASN A 31 13.23 12.29 17.52
N THR A 32 12.83 12.34 16.27
CA THR A 32 12.81 11.17 15.42
C THR A 32 14.28 10.88 15.06
N VAL A 33 14.88 10.00 15.84
CA VAL A 33 16.15 9.37 15.47
C VAL A 33 15.88 8.63 14.17
N GLN A 34 16.28 9.20 13.04
CA GLN A 34 16.31 8.44 11.79
C GLN A 34 17.31 7.30 12.01
N PRO A 35 16.92 6.04 11.80
CA PRO A 35 17.86 4.95 11.94
C PRO A 35 19.02 5.18 10.96
N ASP A 36 20.26 5.12 11.48
CA ASP A 36 21.45 5.23 10.66
C ASP A 36 21.37 4.25 9.49
N LYS A 37 21.72 4.74 8.29
CA LYS A 37 21.75 3.87 7.10
C LYS A 37 22.70 2.72 7.36
N LEU A 38 22.17 1.50 7.32
CA LEU A 38 22.98 0.28 7.42
C LEU A 38 24.06 0.28 6.34
N GLY A 39 25.29 -0.04 6.74
CA GLY A 39 26.38 -0.30 5.78
C GLY A 39 26.03 -1.52 4.92
N LYS A 40 26.59 -1.57 3.69
CA LYS A 40 26.30 -2.66 2.74
C LYS A 40 26.57 -4.06 3.31
N SER A 41 27.65 -4.24 4.08
CA SER A 41 27.97 -5.52 4.71
C SER A 41 26.92 -5.89 5.75
N ALA A 42 26.61 -5.00 6.70
CA ALA A 42 25.62 -5.23 7.73
C ALA A 42 24.23 -5.53 7.14
N TYR A 43 23.86 -4.87 6.04
CA TYR A 43 22.62 -5.17 5.32
C TYR A 43 22.65 -6.59 4.73
N ALA A 44 23.75 -6.99 4.09
CA ALA A 44 23.89 -8.33 3.51
C ALA A 44 23.83 -9.42 4.60
N ASP A 45 24.53 -9.22 5.73
CA ASP A 45 24.53 -10.13 6.86
C ASP A 45 23.14 -10.35 7.48
N MET A 46 22.29 -9.31 7.46
CA MET A 46 20.89 -9.39 7.91
C MET A 46 19.95 -10.01 6.86
N LEU A 47 20.26 -9.82 5.58
CA LEU A 47 19.40 -10.29 4.48
C LEU A 47 19.58 -11.78 4.21
N GLU A 48 20.79 -12.32 4.29
CA GLU A 48 21.11 -13.72 3.97
C GLU A 48 20.24 -14.73 4.73
N PRO A 49 20.06 -14.64 6.07
CA PRO A 49 19.18 -15.55 6.80
C PRO A 49 17.72 -15.51 6.33
N LEU A 50 17.24 -14.33 5.92
CA LEU A 50 15.88 -14.17 5.38
C LEU A 50 15.75 -14.81 4.00
N GLN A 51 16.78 -14.69 3.16
CA GLN A 51 16.82 -15.35 1.85
C GLN A 51 16.84 -16.88 1.99
N LEU A 52 17.59 -17.40 2.94
CA LEU A 52 17.57 -18.84 3.26
C LEU A 52 16.18 -19.30 3.72
N ALA A 53 15.53 -18.54 4.60
CA ALA A 53 14.18 -18.84 5.06
C ALA A 53 13.14 -18.80 3.92
N LEU A 54 13.27 -17.86 2.96
CA LEU A 54 12.45 -17.84 1.75
C LEU A 54 12.64 -19.09 0.89
N ASN A 55 13.88 -19.56 0.73
CA ASN A 55 14.17 -20.81 0.00
C ASN A 55 13.59 -22.03 0.73
N ASP A 56 13.68 -22.09 2.05
CA ASP A 56 13.08 -23.15 2.84
C ASP A 56 11.56 -23.16 2.72
N MET A 57 10.93 -22.01 2.78
CA MET A 57 9.50 -21.84 2.53
C MET A 57 9.13 -22.33 1.12
N ALA A 58 9.90 -21.96 0.10
CA ALA A 58 9.63 -22.37 -1.28
C ALA A 58 9.72 -23.89 -1.44
N ARG A 59 10.73 -24.54 -0.84
CA ARG A 59 10.85 -26.02 -0.79
C ARG A 59 9.67 -26.67 -0.07
N TRP A 60 9.24 -26.08 1.05
CA TRP A 60 8.09 -26.56 1.78
C TRP A 60 6.81 -26.47 0.95
N LEU A 61 6.59 -25.37 0.23
CA LEU A 61 5.43 -25.21 -0.68
C LEU A 61 5.43 -26.29 -1.77
N GLN A 62 6.60 -26.58 -2.38
CA GLN A 62 6.72 -27.65 -3.38
C GLN A 62 6.41 -29.01 -2.80
N HIS A 63 6.96 -29.32 -1.62
CA HIS A 63 6.78 -30.63 -0.98
C HIS A 63 5.33 -30.87 -0.53
N THR A 64 4.66 -29.82 -0.06
CA THR A 64 3.28 -29.91 0.48
C THR A 64 2.21 -29.64 -0.56
N GLY A 65 2.57 -29.18 -1.76
CA GLY A 65 1.60 -28.75 -2.78
C GLY A 65 0.81 -27.49 -2.41
N LYS A 66 1.20 -26.77 -1.35
CA LYS A 66 0.56 -25.53 -0.96
C LYS A 66 0.79 -24.44 -2.01
N ARG A 67 -0.15 -23.49 -2.11
CA ARG A 67 -0.14 -22.39 -3.07
C ARG A 67 -0.04 -21.08 -2.32
N LEU A 68 0.81 -20.17 -2.80
CA LEU A 68 1.05 -18.89 -2.13
C LEU A 68 0.75 -17.72 -3.07
N VAL A 69 -0.07 -16.79 -2.60
CA VAL A 69 -0.30 -15.49 -3.24
C VAL A 69 0.08 -14.38 -2.27
N ILE A 70 0.95 -13.48 -2.72
CA ILE A 70 1.32 -12.28 -1.96
C ILE A 70 0.92 -11.06 -2.75
N VAL A 71 0.07 -10.23 -2.14
CA VAL A 71 -0.40 -8.96 -2.68
C VAL A 71 0.47 -7.83 -2.13
N PHE A 72 1.14 -7.09 -3.02
CA PHE A 72 1.89 -5.88 -2.67
C PHE A 72 1.15 -4.66 -3.18
N GLU A 73 0.65 -3.88 -2.26
CA GLU A 73 -0.03 -2.61 -2.51
C GLU A 73 0.71 -1.45 -1.83
N GLY A 74 0.36 -0.26 -2.22
CA GLY A 74 1.00 0.96 -1.70
C GLY A 74 1.02 2.05 -2.75
N ARG A 75 1.37 3.27 -2.32
CA ARG A 75 1.46 4.42 -3.21
C ARG A 75 2.54 4.23 -4.28
N ASP A 76 2.50 5.07 -5.29
CA ASP A 76 3.62 5.15 -6.23
C ASP A 76 4.88 5.54 -5.47
N THR A 77 6.01 4.99 -5.89
CA THR A 77 7.31 5.10 -5.21
C THR A 77 7.42 4.41 -3.84
N ALA A 78 6.38 3.75 -3.32
CA ALA A 78 6.43 3.08 -2.01
C ALA A 78 7.43 1.90 -1.93
N GLY A 79 8.09 1.52 -3.02
CA GLY A 79 9.14 0.50 -2.98
C GLY A 79 8.68 -0.91 -3.38
N LYS A 80 7.42 -1.10 -3.83
CA LYS A 80 6.86 -2.42 -4.20
C LYS A 80 7.80 -3.25 -5.07
N GLY A 81 8.23 -2.72 -6.22
CA GLY A 81 9.11 -3.45 -7.13
C GLY A 81 10.47 -3.82 -6.54
N GLY A 82 10.99 -3.04 -5.58
CA GLY A 82 12.22 -3.37 -4.85
C GLY A 82 12.04 -4.58 -3.94
N VAL A 83 10.96 -4.60 -3.16
CA VAL A 83 10.64 -5.74 -2.27
C VAL A 83 10.37 -7.00 -3.08
N ILE A 84 9.52 -6.90 -4.12
CA ILE A 84 9.20 -8.02 -5.01
C ILE A 84 10.47 -8.58 -5.66
N GLY A 85 11.35 -7.68 -6.16
CA GLY A 85 12.63 -8.07 -6.74
C GLY A 85 13.52 -8.81 -5.74
N ALA A 86 13.69 -8.29 -4.52
CA ALA A 86 14.51 -8.89 -3.48
C ALA A 86 13.99 -10.29 -3.05
N ILE A 87 12.67 -10.49 -3.06
CA ILE A 87 12.08 -11.81 -2.79
C ILE A 87 12.30 -12.76 -3.99
N ALA A 88 11.98 -12.29 -5.19
CA ALA A 88 12.02 -13.14 -6.39
C ALA A 88 13.45 -13.55 -6.80
N GLU A 89 14.45 -12.69 -6.54
CA GLU A 89 15.84 -12.91 -6.91
C GLU A 89 16.42 -14.20 -6.28
N THR A 90 15.93 -14.57 -5.10
CA THR A 90 16.39 -15.76 -4.38
C THR A 90 15.55 -17.00 -4.66
N LEU A 91 14.47 -16.89 -5.40
CA LEU A 91 13.53 -17.97 -5.67
C LEU A 91 13.67 -18.50 -7.10
N ASN A 92 13.31 -19.76 -7.29
CA ASN A 92 13.28 -20.36 -8.61
C ASN A 92 12.20 -19.68 -9.50
N PRO A 93 12.55 -19.07 -10.65
CA PRO A 93 11.60 -18.37 -11.50
C PRO A 93 10.53 -19.27 -12.13
N ARG A 94 10.72 -20.60 -12.14
CA ARG A 94 9.68 -21.56 -12.55
C ARG A 94 8.62 -21.77 -11.48
N GLN A 95 8.95 -21.48 -10.24
CA GLN A 95 8.06 -21.62 -9.10
C GLN A 95 7.46 -20.27 -8.65
N CYS A 96 8.23 -19.20 -8.73
CA CYS A 96 7.83 -17.87 -8.32
C CYS A 96 7.55 -17.00 -9.55
N LYS A 97 6.30 -16.55 -9.66
CA LYS A 97 5.84 -15.68 -10.76
C LYS A 97 5.53 -14.28 -10.25
N ILE A 98 6.07 -13.27 -10.91
CA ILE A 98 5.70 -11.87 -10.67
C ILE A 98 4.60 -11.51 -11.66
N VAL A 99 3.46 -11.02 -11.16
CA VAL A 99 2.32 -10.60 -11.97
C VAL A 99 2.11 -9.09 -11.78
N ALA A 100 2.35 -8.34 -12.85
CA ALA A 100 2.15 -6.91 -12.93
C ALA A 100 1.27 -6.62 -14.16
N LEU A 101 -0.05 -6.54 -13.97
CA LEU A 101 -0.98 -6.40 -15.08
C LEU A 101 -1.02 -4.95 -15.57
N ALA A 102 -0.98 -4.79 -16.89
CA ALA A 102 -1.16 -3.52 -17.56
C ALA A 102 -2.62 -3.03 -17.44
N LYS A 103 -2.91 -1.84 -18.01
CA LYS A 103 -4.28 -1.35 -18.17
C LYS A 103 -5.16 -2.43 -18.82
N PRO A 104 -6.36 -2.69 -18.30
CA PRO A 104 -7.26 -3.70 -18.87
C PRO A 104 -7.63 -3.36 -20.32
N SER A 105 -7.66 -4.37 -21.18
CA SER A 105 -8.20 -4.31 -22.52
C SER A 105 -9.72 -4.07 -22.51
N ASP A 106 -10.32 -3.70 -23.65
CA ASP A 106 -11.77 -3.50 -23.75
C ASP A 106 -12.54 -4.79 -23.43
N ARG A 107 -11.98 -5.94 -23.83
CA ARG A 107 -12.54 -7.26 -23.49
C ARG A 107 -12.52 -7.49 -21.98
N GLU A 108 -11.40 -7.28 -21.32
CA GLU A 108 -11.27 -7.47 -19.87
C GLU A 108 -12.18 -6.53 -19.08
N ARG A 109 -12.43 -5.31 -19.57
CA ARG A 109 -13.37 -4.36 -18.95
C ARG A 109 -14.81 -4.84 -18.99
N SER A 110 -15.18 -5.67 -19.96
CA SER A 110 -16.52 -6.27 -20.07
C SER A 110 -16.69 -7.57 -19.29
N GLN A 111 -15.61 -8.10 -18.72
CA GLN A 111 -15.60 -9.34 -17.94
C GLN A 111 -15.85 -9.07 -16.45
N TRP A 112 -16.14 -10.13 -15.71
CA TRP A 112 -16.09 -10.05 -14.25
C TRP A 112 -14.73 -9.56 -13.77
N TYR A 113 -14.71 -8.56 -12.88
CA TYR A 113 -13.49 -7.81 -12.56
C TYR A 113 -12.32 -8.69 -12.09
N PHE A 114 -12.60 -9.69 -11.27
CA PHE A 114 -11.54 -10.57 -10.74
C PHE A 114 -11.00 -11.58 -11.76
N GLN A 115 -11.68 -11.78 -12.89
CA GLN A 115 -11.34 -12.80 -13.88
C GLN A 115 -9.91 -12.63 -14.43
N ARG A 116 -9.48 -11.40 -14.65
CA ARG A 116 -8.13 -11.12 -15.14
C ARG A 116 -7.03 -11.48 -14.14
N TYR A 117 -7.34 -11.51 -12.85
CA TYR A 117 -6.41 -11.90 -11.77
C TYR A 117 -6.49 -13.41 -11.51
N ALA A 118 -7.68 -13.99 -11.59
CA ALA A 118 -7.91 -15.42 -11.38
C ALA A 118 -7.08 -16.29 -12.34
N ALA A 119 -6.86 -15.83 -13.59
CA ALA A 119 -6.02 -16.52 -14.56
C ALA A 119 -4.55 -16.67 -14.16
N HIS A 120 -4.09 -15.91 -13.16
CA HIS A 120 -2.70 -15.90 -12.69
C HIS A 120 -2.53 -16.57 -11.32
N LEU A 121 -3.58 -17.14 -10.75
CA LEU A 121 -3.49 -17.84 -9.46
C LEU A 121 -2.56 -19.05 -9.54
N PRO A 122 -1.84 -19.37 -8.46
CA PRO A 122 -0.81 -20.40 -8.45
C PRO A 122 -1.40 -21.82 -8.53
N ALA A 123 -0.68 -22.70 -9.23
CA ALA A 123 -0.84 -24.14 -9.12
C ALA A 123 -0.10 -24.68 -7.87
N ALA A 124 -0.25 -25.98 -7.58
CA ALA A 124 0.41 -26.63 -6.46
C ALA A 124 1.92 -26.38 -6.44
N GLY A 125 2.45 -25.92 -5.31
CA GLY A 125 3.86 -25.59 -5.11
C GLY A 125 4.31 -24.25 -5.69
N GLU A 126 3.42 -23.47 -6.33
CA GLU A 126 3.76 -22.18 -6.92
C GLU A 126 3.54 -20.99 -5.98
N ILE A 127 4.29 -19.92 -6.26
CA ILE A 127 4.24 -18.62 -5.58
C ILE A 127 3.88 -17.57 -6.62
N VAL A 128 2.90 -16.72 -6.30
CA VAL A 128 2.54 -15.56 -7.12
C VAL A 128 2.73 -14.28 -6.31
N LEU A 129 3.55 -13.37 -6.82
CA LEU A 129 3.79 -12.04 -6.28
C LEU A 129 3.05 -11.03 -7.16
N LEU A 130 2.03 -10.37 -6.62
CA LEU A 130 1.24 -9.36 -7.33
C LEU A 130 1.84 -7.97 -7.08
N ASP A 131 2.45 -7.35 -8.11
CA ASP A 131 2.79 -5.93 -8.10
C ASP A 131 1.56 -5.12 -8.51
N ARG A 132 0.82 -4.62 -7.55
CA ARG A 132 -0.58 -4.19 -7.64
C ARG A 132 -1.50 -5.39 -7.96
N SER A 133 -2.72 -5.31 -7.55
CA SER A 133 -3.65 -6.43 -7.62
C SER A 133 -5.06 -5.95 -8.01
N TRP A 134 -6.06 -6.78 -7.69
CA TRP A 134 -7.47 -6.38 -7.78
C TRP A 134 -7.78 -5.10 -7.01
N TYR A 135 -6.97 -4.73 -6.04
CA TYR A 135 -7.12 -3.49 -5.27
C TYR A 135 -6.90 -2.20 -6.07
N ASN A 136 -6.43 -2.29 -7.33
CA ASN A 136 -6.44 -1.15 -8.26
C ASN A 136 -7.83 -0.49 -8.35
N ARG A 137 -8.94 -1.25 -8.26
CA ARG A 137 -10.32 -0.75 -8.30
C ARG A 137 -10.61 0.18 -7.12
N ALA A 138 -10.15 -0.16 -5.91
CA ALA A 138 -10.32 0.68 -4.73
C ALA A 138 -9.34 1.86 -4.65
N GLY A 139 -8.21 1.76 -5.32
CA GLY A 139 -7.13 2.75 -5.35
C GLY A 139 -7.15 3.62 -6.59
N VAL A 140 -6.25 3.33 -7.53
CA VAL A 140 -6.01 4.17 -8.70
C VAL A 140 -7.25 4.32 -9.59
N GLU A 141 -8.02 3.27 -9.81
CA GLU A 141 -9.19 3.35 -10.69
C GLU A 141 -10.25 4.28 -10.13
N ARG A 142 -10.53 4.21 -8.82
CA ARG A 142 -11.47 5.08 -8.14
C ARG A 142 -10.99 6.53 -8.11
N VAL A 143 -9.76 6.77 -7.67
CA VAL A 143 -9.23 8.13 -7.48
C VAL A 143 -9.06 8.87 -8.81
N MET A 144 -8.72 8.15 -9.87
CA MET A 144 -8.53 8.71 -11.21
C MET A 144 -9.82 8.72 -12.05
N GLY A 145 -10.93 8.21 -11.52
CA GLY A 145 -12.21 8.17 -12.23
C GLY A 145 -12.24 7.15 -13.37
N TYR A 146 -11.45 6.07 -13.29
CA TYR A 146 -11.46 4.99 -14.28
C TYR A 146 -12.53 3.94 -14.01
N CYS A 147 -13.16 4.00 -12.84
CA CYS A 147 -14.37 3.27 -12.50
C CYS A 147 -15.37 4.21 -11.83
N THR A 148 -16.64 3.81 -11.81
CA THR A 148 -17.71 4.52 -11.10
C THR A 148 -17.65 4.24 -9.59
N GLU A 149 -18.24 5.13 -8.77
CA GLU A 149 -18.38 4.89 -7.33
C GLU A 149 -19.20 3.62 -7.02
N ALA A 150 -20.19 3.29 -7.87
CA ALA A 150 -20.98 2.06 -7.73
C ALA A 150 -20.11 0.82 -7.92
N GLU A 151 -19.25 0.80 -8.95
CA GLU A 151 -18.29 -0.29 -9.18
C GLU A 151 -17.28 -0.42 -8.04
N ALA A 152 -16.73 0.68 -7.56
CA ALA A 152 -15.81 0.68 -6.43
C ALA A 152 -16.48 0.16 -5.15
N LYS A 153 -17.73 0.54 -4.88
CA LYS A 153 -18.51 0.06 -3.73
C LYS A 153 -18.79 -1.45 -3.85
N THR A 154 -19.24 -1.90 -5.02
CA THR A 154 -19.50 -3.32 -5.28
C THR A 154 -18.23 -4.14 -5.13
N PHE A 155 -17.10 -3.64 -5.64
CA PHE A 155 -15.79 -4.26 -5.47
C PHE A 155 -15.43 -4.46 -3.99
N LEU A 156 -15.58 -3.42 -3.16
CA LEU A 156 -15.27 -3.53 -1.73
C LEU A 156 -16.15 -4.53 -0.99
N GLN A 157 -17.37 -4.74 -1.44
CA GLN A 157 -18.28 -5.77 -0.89
C GLN A 157 -17.89 -7.18 -1.34
N GLN A 158 -17.48 -7.35 -2.59
CA GLN A 158 -17.16 -8.64 -3.18
C GLN A 158 -15.76 -9.15 -2.80
N THR A 159 -14.82 -8.24 -2.57
CA THR A 159 -13.42 -8.61 -2.31
C THR A 159 -13.24 -9.55 -1.11
N PRO A 160 -13.85 -9.31 0.07
CA PRO A 160 -13.75 -10.22 1.20
C PRO A 160 -14.27 -11.64 0.87
N VAL A 161 -15.34 -11.72 0.08
CA VAL A 161 -15.92 -13.00 -0.36
C VAL A 161 -14.98 -13.72 -1.34
N PHE A 162 -14.44 -12.99 -2.31
CA PHE A 162 -13.46 -13.53 -3.26
C PHE A 162 -12.21 -14.06 -2.55
N GLU A 163 -11.66 -13.29 -1.62
CA GLU A 163 -10.49 -13.70 -0.84
C GLU A 163 -10.78 -14.88 0.09
N GLN A 164 -11.99 -14.95 0.66
CA GLN A 164 -12.43 -16.11 1.44
C GLN A 164 -12.45 -17.38 0.57
N LEU A 165 -13.00 -17.31 -0.64
CA LEU A 165 -13.00 -18.45 -1.57
C LEU A 165 -11.58 -18.93 -1.90
N LEU A 166 -10.62 -18.03 -2.08
CA LEU A 166 -9.22 -18.40 -2.30
C LEU A 166 -8.61 -19.12 -1.10
N VAL A 167 -8.88 -18.61 0.10
CA VAL A 167 -8.37 -19.21 1.35
C VAL A 167 -9.03 -20.56 1.62
N ASP A 168 -10.33 -20.68 1.42
CA ASP A 168 -11.07 -21.93 1.58
C ASP A 168 -10.61 -23.02 0.61
N ASP A 169 -10.19 -22.62 -0.60
CA ASP A 169 -9.57 -23.49 -1.59
C ASP A 169 -8.11 -23.83 -1.26
N GLY A 170 -7.58 -23.35 -0.12
CA GLY A 170 -6.26 -23.69 0.42
C GLY A 170 -5.12 -22.81 -0.08
N ILE A 171 -5.39 -21.68 -0.69
CA ILE A 171 -4.37 -20.67 -1.04
C ILE A 171 -3.96 -19.92 0.23
N LEU A 172 -2.65 -19.84 0.47
CA LEU A 172 -2.09 -18.96 1.48
C LEU A 172 -2.05 -17.54 0.90
N LEU A 173 -2.89 -16.66 1.41
CA LEU A 173 -3.04 -15.29 0.93
C LEU A 173 -2.47 -14.29 1.94
N PHE A 174 -1.42 -13.55 1.53
CA PHE A 174 -0.84 -12.46 2.31
C PHE A 174 -1.03 -11.13 1.60
N LYS A 175 -1.37 -10.09 2.36
CA LYS A 175 -1.60 -8.75 1.84
C LYS A 175 -0.72 -7.74 2.57
N TYR A 176 0.17 -7.08 1.83
CA TYR A 176 1.05 -6.04 2.35
C TYR A 176 0.72 -4.69 1.74
N TRP A 177 0.55 -3.70 2.61
CA TRP A 177 0.46 -2.30 2.22
C TRP A 177 1.76 -1.59 2.62
N LEU A 178 2.54 -1.15 1.62
CA LEU A 178 3.76 -0.40 1.86
C LEU A 178 3.39 1.08 2.04
N THR A 179 3.64 1.61 3.23
CA THR A 179 3.36 3.00 3.58
C THR A 179 4.56 3.87 3.20
N VAL A 180 4.27 5.04 2.64
CA VAL A 180 5.24 6.10 2.38
C VAL A 180 4.54 7.42 2.62
N ASP A 181 5.20 8.34 3.33
CA ASP A 181 4.70 9.71 3.48
C ASP A 181 4.90 10.55 2.22
N GLN A 182 4.30 11.73 2.21
CA GLN A 182 4.32 12.58 1.02
C GLN A 182 5.72 13.12 0.72
N GLU A 183 6.47 13.50 1.74
CA GLU A 183 7.82 14.05 1.58
C GLU A 183 8.74 13.01 0.93
N ARG A 184 8.74 11.80 1.47
CA ARG A 184 9.53 10.69 0.93
C ARG A 184 9.09 10.26 -0.46
N GLN A 185 7.78 10.31 -0.73
CA GLN A 185 7.24 10.05 -2.06
C GLN A 185 7.78 11.06 -3.08
N GLU A 186 7.80 12.35 -2.73
CA GLU A 186 8.30 13.42 -3.60
C GLU A 186 9.82 13.30 -3.86
N GLU A 187 10.61 13.00 -2.83
CA GLU A 187 12.03 12.73 -2.98
C GLU A 187 12.30 11.61 -3.99
N ARG A 188 11.56 10.50 -3.86
CA ARG A 188 11.70 9.34 -4.77
C ARG A 188 11.22 9.63 -6.18
N PHE A 189 10.25 10.52 -6.37
CA PHE A 189 9.88 11.00 -7.70
C PHE A 189 10.99 11.86 -8.31
N ALA A 190 11.61 12.74 -7.53
CA ALA A 190 12.75 13.53 -7.98
C ALA A 190 13.94 12.64 -8.38
N ASP A 191 14.26 11.61 -7.59
CA ASP A 191 15.27 10.61 -7.90
C ASP A 191 15.01 9.89 -9.23
N ARG A 192 13.75 9.50 -9.48
CA ARG A 192 13.37 8.86 -10.77
C ARG A 192 13.54 9.81 -11.94
N LEU A 193 13.21 11.08 -11.77
CA LEU A 193 13.36 12.09 -12.82
C LEU A 193 14.83 12.36 -13.15
N GLY A 194 15.68 12.38 -12.11
CA GLY A 194 17.14 12.62 -12.23
C GLY A 194 17.91 11.45 -12.85
N ASP A 195 17.44 10.22 -12.69
CA ASP A 195 18.13 9.02 -13.13
C ASP A 195 17.59 8.51 -14.49
N PRO A 196 18.37 8.58 -15.59
CA PRO A 196 17.94 8.12 -16.90
C PRO A 196 17.47 6.67 -16.93
N LEU A 197 18.04 5.80 -16.07
CA LEU A 197 17.68 4.39 -15.98
C LEU A 197 16.36 4.15 -15.24
N LYS A 198 15.80 5.18 -14.58
CA LYS A 198 14.56 5.10 -13.83
C LYS A 198 13.42 5.93 -14.42
N ARG A 199 13.70 6.80 -15.40
CA ARG A 199 12.68 7.68 -16.01
C ARG A 199 11.51 6.92 -16.62
N TRP A 200 11.75 5.73 -17.16
CA TRP A 200 10.69 4.88 -17.71
C TRP A 200 9.62 4.46 -16.66
N LYS A 201 9.93 4.58 -15.35
CA LYS A 201 9.00 4.32 -14.24
C LYS A 201 8.06 5.49 -13.97
N LEU A 202 8.25 6.63 -14.64
CA LEU A 202 7.38 7.80 -14.50
C LEU A 202 6.32 7.77 -15.59
N SER A 203 5.08 7.88 -15.18
CA SER A 203 3.92 7.94 -16.07
C SER A 203 3.15 9.25 -15.87
N PRO A 204 2.32 9.68 -16.84
CA PRO A 204 1.40 10.80 -16.63
C PRO A 204 0.46 10.60 -15.45
N VAL A 205 0.11 9.35 -15.13
CA VAL A 205 -0.73 9.00 -13.98
C VAL A 205 -0.02 9.33 -12.66
N ASP A 206 1.30 9.07 -12.57
CA ASP A 206 2.10 9.40 -11.38
C ASP A 206 2.07 10.91 -11.08
N LEU A 207 2.18 11.74 -12.13
CA LEU A 207 2.13 13.20 -11.97
C LEU A 207 0.76 13.68 -11.47
N GLN A 208 -0.32 13.10 -11.96
CA GLN A 208 -1.67 13.40 -11.47
C GLN A 208 -1.90 12.86 -10.05
N ALA A 209 -1.36 11.68 -9.73
CA ALA A 209 -1.49 11.07 -8.42
C ALA A 209 -0.87 11.92 -7.29
N ARG A 210 0.22 12.69 -7.58
CA ARG A 210 0.85 13.61 -6.64
C ARG A 210 -0.14 14.66 -6.11
N SER A 211 -0.93 15.29 -6.99
CA SER A 211 -1.93 16.30 -6.61
C SER A 211 -3.10 15.73 -5.82
N LYS A 212 -3.32 14.41 -5.90
CA LYS A 212 -4.43 13.68 -5.26
C LYS A 212 -4.00 12.90 -4.00
N TYR A 213 -2.90 13.31 -3.34
CA TYR A 213 -2.35 12.58 -2.19
C TYR A 213 -3.40 12.30 -1.10
N ALA A 214 -4.19 13.30 -0.74
CA ALA A 214 -5.23 13.16 0.29
C ALA A 214 -6.37 12.21 -0.15
N GLU A 215 -6.76 12.26 -1.45
CA GLU A 215 -7.80 11.39 -2.00
C GLU A 215 -7.36 9.92 -1.98
N TYR A 216 -6.13 9.64 -2.39
CA TYR A 216 -5.54 8.31 -2.25
C TYR A 216 -5.48 7.84 -0.80
N GLY A 217 -5.21 8.74 0.16
CA GLY A 217 -5.24 8.43 1.60
C GLY A 217 -6.63 7.97 2.03
N ARG A 218 -7.68 8.71 1.67
CA ARG A 218 -9.06 8.33 1.98
C ARG A 218 -9.49 7.02 1.32
N ALA A 219 -9.09 6.83 0.07
CA ALA A 219 -9.38 5.60 -0.67
C ALA A 219 -8.72 4.38 -0.01
N ARG A 220 -7.43 4.51 0.36
CA ARG A 220 -6.70 3.50 1.15
C ARG A 220 -7.42 3.15 2.45
N ASP A 221 -7.76 4.14 3.25
CA ASP A 221 -8.37 3.91 4.58
C ASP A 221 -9.73 3.24 4.46
N THR A 222 -10.49 3.59 3.42
CA THR A 222 -11.78 2.95 3.12
C THR A 222 -11.56 1.49 2.71
N MET A 223 -10.60 1.23 1.84
CA MET A 223 -10.24 -0.11 1.37
C MET A 223 -9.75 -0.99 2.53
N LEU A 224 -8.79 -0.51 3.31
CA LEU A 224 -8.24 -1.27 4.43
C LEU A 224 -9.34 -1.67 5.42
N ARG A 225 -10.22 -0.73 5.80
CA ARG A 225 -11.35 -1.01 6.72
C ARG A 225 -12.34 -2.03 6.16
N ALA A 226 -12.62 -1.97 4.85
CA ALA A 226 -13.60 -2.84 4.23
C ALA A 226 -13.07 -4.26 3.97
N THR A 227 -11.75 -4.43 3.87
CA THR A 227 -11.13 -5.67 3.41
C THR A 227 -10.09 -6.27 4.37
N HIS A 228 -9.92 -5.69 5.56
CA HIS A 228 -9.14 -6.33 6.63
C HIS A 228 -10.01 -7.37 7.34
N THR A 229 -9.82 -8.62 6.96
CA THR A 229 -10.62 -9.75 7.47
C THR A 229 -9.75 -10.75 8.21
N PRO A 230 -10.33 -11.59 9.09
CA PRO A 230 -9.55 -12.63 9.80
C PRO A 230 -8.88 -13.64 8.88
N HIS A 231 -9.50 -13.96 7.74
CA HIS A 231 -8.97 -14.92 6.76
C HIS A 231 -7.91 -14.31 5.82
N ALA A 232 -7.93 -13.00 5.63
CA ALA A 232 -6.98 -12.28 4.80
C ALA A 232 -6.70 -10.88 5.39
N PRO A 233 -5.92 -10.78 6.48
CA PRO A 233 -5.59 -9.51 7.11
C PRO A 233 -4.58 -8.72 6.28
N TRP A 234 -4.67 -7.38 6.37
CA TRP A 234 -3.63 -6.49 5.87
C TRP A 234 -2.49 -6.35 6.88
N THR A 235 -1.28 -6.41 6.38
CA THR A 235 -0.07 -6.01 7.11
C THR A 235 0.42 -4.68 6.55
N LEU A 236 0.54 -3.67 7.42
CA LEU A 236 1.10 -2.37 7.07
C LEU A 236 2.61 -2.40 7.32
N VAL A 237 3.39 -2.03 6.31
CA VAL A 237 4.85 -2.00 6.40
C VAL A 237 5.32 -0.57 6.17
N ASP A 238 6.09 -0.03 7.10
CA ASP A 238 6.70 1.29 6.95
C ASP A 238 7.87 1.23 5.97
N PHE A 239 7.81 2.08 4.96
CA PHE A 239 8.77 2.17 3.86
C PHE A 239 9.34 3.57 3.67
N ASN A 240 9.29 4.39 4.72
CA ASN A 240 9.90 5.73 4.74
C ASN A 240 11.43 5.71 4.70
#